data_afd5e70ecc1e756b75b33d72367e558d
#
_entry.id   afd5e70ecc1e756b75b33d72367e558d
#
_cell.length_a   1.000
_cell.length_b   1.000
_cell.length_c   1.000
_cell.angle_alpha   90.00
_cell.angle_beta   90.00
_cell.angle_gamma   90.00
#
_symmetry.space_group_name_H-M   'P 1'
#
loop_
_entity.id
_entity.type
_entity.pdbx_description
1 polymer ?
#
loop_
_entity_poly.entity_id
_entity_poly.type
_entity_poly.pdbx_seq_one_letter_code
_entity_poly.pdbx_strand_id
1 'polypeptide(L)'
;MFKNGTGLPGVENVFHRKYPGHIFWYGRQYRSALVIIGGDDYELYSCPADDTEKISKEKLLVQTYSDEIPTEIATEGNTQHTGLPEFTYQGDDEIMKLVCDYMIKNSGIYIYVPEPVIVKTVRTGNDLFIFGNFWWETYYRNGNTLMSDSGSEMPARLHFVSYGNGSYIFKNKEVAQDGSYYGTSIREFCEGYQVDPQKLMDTAEAHKKIRIKMLRAYVKQNHLDIRYYKDYGWDPVALEK
;
A
#
# COMPACT_ATOMS: atom_id res chain seq x y z
N MET A 1 1.18 -7.66 -10.74
CA MET A 1 2.16 -7.73 -11.85
C MET A 1 3.40 -8.44 -11.32
N PHE A 2 3.65 -9.63 -11.78
CA PHE A 2 4.81 -10.40 -11.35
C PHE A 2 6.06 -9.82 -11.99
N LYS A 3 7.05 -9.48 -11.18
CA LYS A 3 8.36 -9.02 -11.69
C LYS A 3 9.36 -10.14 -11.57
N ASN A 4 10.02 -10.47 -12.67
CA ASN A 4 11.22 -11.27 -12.62
C ASN A 4 12.26 -10.55 -11.75
N GLY A 5 12.64 -11.18 -10.67
CA GLY A 5 13.91 -10.91 -10.05
C GLY A 5 14.04 -9.72 -9.12
N THR A 6 13.02 -9.34 -8.36
CA THR A 6 13.23 -8.34 -7.30
C THR A 6 12.72 -8.88 -5.97
N GLY A 7 13.48 -9.73 -5.34
CA GLY A 7 12.99 -10.28 -4.11
C GLY A 7 14.07 -10.64 -3.12
N LEU A 8 14.23 -11.89 -2.83
CA LEU A 8 15.14 -12.37 -1.80
C LEU A 8 16.42 -12.90 -2.48
N PRO A 9 17.58 -12.29 -2.24
CA PRO A 9 18.84 -12.83 -2.72
C PRO A 9 18.99 -14.31 -2.33
N GLY A 10 19.29 -15.16 -3.27
CA GLY A 10 19.42 -16.60 -3.06
C GLY A 10 18.20 -17.41 -3.48
N VAL A 11 17.00 -17.06 -3.04
CA VAL A 11 15.75 -17.75 -3.43
C VAL A 11 15.52 -17.61 -4.93
N GLU A 12 15.68 -16.42 -5.47
CA GLU A 12 15.57 -16.14 -6.89
C GLU A 12 16.43 -17.07 -7.73
N ASN A 13 17.70 -17.17 -7.38
CA ASN A 13 18.65 -18.00 -8.14
C ASN A 13 18.27 -19.49 -8.15
N VAL A 14 17.72 -19.99 -7.05
CA VAL A 14 17.26 -21.37 -6.95
C VAL A 14 16.03 -21.62 -7.82
N PHE A 15 15.05 -20.73 -7.79
CA PHE A 15 13.86 -20.85 -8.62
C PHE A 15 14.16 -20.71 -10.10
N HIS A 16 14.96 -19.73 -10.51
CA HIS A 16 15.35 -19.58 -11.91
C HIS A 16 16.14 -20.76 -12.47
N ARG A 17 16.99 -21.37 -11.65
CA ARG A 17 17.70 -22.61 -12.06
C ARG A 17 16.74 -23.78 -12.26
N LYS A 18 15.72 -23.89 -11.40
CA LYS A 18 14.79 -25.00 -11.41
C LYS A 18 13.69 -24.85 -12.48
N TYR A 19 13.27 -23.62 -12.75
CA TYR A 19 12.20 -23.29 -13.67
C TYR A 19 12.59 -22.10 -14.58
N PRO A 20 13.50 -22.29 -15.52
CA PRO A 20 13.91 -21.20 -16.41
C PRO A 20 12.73 -20.75 -17.28
N GLY A 21 12.56 -19.44 -17.39
CA GLY A 21 11.51 -18.85 -18.21
C GLY A 21 10.14 -18.69 -17.51
N HIS A 22 10.01 -19.10 -16.25
CA HIS A 22 8.80 -18.89 -15.46
C HIS A 22 8.82 -17.52 -14.77
N ILE A 23 7.63 -17.01 -14.46
CA ILE A 23 7.45 -15.79 -13.72
C ILE A 23 7.36 -16.13 -12.23
N PHE A 24 8.09 -15.40 -11.40
CA PHE A 24 8.13 -15.62 -9.96
C PHE A 24 7.62 -14.40 -9.21
N TRP A 25 6.88 -14.64 -8.14
CA TRP A 25 6.53 -13.67 -7.12
C TRP A 25 7.12 -14.09 -5.78
N TYR A 26 7.73 -13.17 -5.05
CA TYR A 26 8.36 -13.45 -3.76
C TYR A 26 7.64 -12.75 -2.63
N GLY A 27 7.15 -13.53 -1.67
CA GLY A 27 6.59 -13.02 -0.42
C GLY A 27 7.69 -12.66 0.57
N ARG A 28 7.71 -11.44 1.05
CA ARG A 28 8.77 -10.98 1.96
C ARG A 28 8.72 -11.66 3.34
N GLN A 29 7.53 -11.94 3.87
CA GLN A 29 7.38 -12.44 5.24
C GLN A 29 7.73 -13.92 5.40
N TYR A 30 7.48 -14.74 4.39
CA TYR A 30 7.58 -16.20 4.52
C TYR A 30 8.67 -16.82 3.65
N ARG A 31 9.48 -16.00 3.02
CA ARG A 31 10.43 -16.49 2.01
C ARG A 31 9.80 -17.49 1.03
N SER A 32 8.58 -17.22 0.67
CA SER A 32 7.79 -18.04 -0.25
C SER A 32 7.84 -17.42 -1.63
N ALA A 33 7.80 -18.26 -2.64
CA ALA A 33 7.67 -17.84 -4.01
C ALA A 33 6.51 -18.55 -4.67
N LEU A 34 5.68 -17.80 -5.38
CA LEU A 34 4.64 -18.34 -6.25
C LEU A 34 5.25 -18.59 -7.62
N VAL A 35 5.18 -19.82 -8.09
CA VAL A 35 5.70 -20.23 -9.39
C VAL A 35 4.54 -20.52 -10.31
N ILE A 36 4.46 -19.81 -11.43
CA ILE A 36 3.52 -20.09 -12.50
C ILE A 36 4.14 -21.16 -13.40
N ILE A 37 3.51 -22.34 -13.48
CA ILE A 37 4.07 -23.49 -14.21
C ILE A 37 3.50 -23.59 -15.62
N GLY A 38 2.29 -23.13 -15.83
CA GLY A 38 1.64 -23.09 -17.15
C GLY A 38 0.19 -22.70 -17.02
N GLY A 39 -0.31 -21.84 -17.87
CA GLY A 39 -1.67 -21.33 -17.78
C GLY A 39 -2.00 -20.77 -16.40
N ASP A 40 -3.03 -21.32 -15.79
CA ASP A 40 -3.51 -20.91 -14.46
C ASP A 40 -3.01 -21.80 -13.32
N ASP A 41 -2.09 -22.71 -13.60
CA ASP A 41 -1.51 -23.60 -12.58
C ASP A 41 -0.39 -22.90 -11.81
N TYR A 42 -0.49 -22.95 -10.47
CA TYR A 42 0.47 -22.36 -9.56
C TYR A 42 1.03 -23.39 -8.60
N GLU A 43 2.33 -23.31 -8.33
CA GLU A 43 2.94 -24.03 -7.23
C GLU A 43 3.60 -23.04 -6.27
N LEU A 44 3.29 -23.15 -4.97
CA LEU A 44 3.96 -22.40 -3.93
C LEU A 44 5.19 -23.15 -3.45
N TYR A 45 6.29 -22.44 -3.38
CA TYR A 45 7.53 -22.93 -2.81
C TYR A 45 7.92 -22.06 -1.64
N SER A 46 8.30 -22.68 -0.55
CA SER A 46 8.90 -22.00 0.61
C SER A 46 10.30 -22.52 0.87
N CYS A 47 11.15 -21.67 1.43
CA CYS A 47 12.45 -22.11 1.92
C CYS A 47 12.71 -21.48 3.30
N PRO A 48 13.47 -22.18 4.17
CA PRO A 48 13.91 -21.62 5.44
C PRO A 48 14.73 -20.34 5.24
N ALA A 49 14.75 -19.51 6.27
CA ALA A 49 15.42 -18.22 6.25
C ALA A 49 16.93 -18.30 6.02
N ASP A 50 17.51 -19.37 6.50
CA ASP A 50 18.94 -19.64 6.60
C ASP A 50 19.44 -20.65 5.57
N ASP A 51 18.56 -21.33 4.86
CA ASP A 51 18.93 -22.37 3.91
C ASP A 51 18.04 -22.31 2.64
N THR A 52 18.47 -21.52 1.68
CA THR A 52 17.76 -21.34 0.40
C THR A 52 17.86 -22.55 -0.53
N GLU A 53 18.64 -23.58 -0.18
CA GLU A 53 18.72 -24.81 -0.95
C GLU A 53 17.67 -25.84 -0.49
N LYS A 54 17.16 -25.73 0.72
CA LYS A 54 16.07 -26.55 1.24
C LYS A 54 14.72 -25.92 0.88
N ILE A 55 14.26 -26.17 -0.31
CA ILE A 55 12.97 -25.70 -0.79
C ILE A 55 11.92 -26.78 -0.52
N SER A 56 10.94 -26.46 0.32
CA SER A 56 9.73 -27.28 0.43
C SER A 56 8.70 -26.84 -0.60
N LYS A 57 8.07 -27.79 -1.24
CA LYS A 57 6.99 -27.58 -2.21
C LYS A 57 5.65 -27.77 -1.51
N GLU A 58 4.92 -26.69 -1.36
CA GLU A 58 3.53 -26.73 -0.94
C GLU A 58 2.67 -26.56 -2.19
N LYS A 59 1.88 -27.59 -2.54
CA LYS A 59 0.85 -27.43 -3.56
C LYS A 59 -0.24 -26.54 -2.98
N LEU A 60 -0.30 -25.33 -3.47
CA LEU A 60 -1.56 -24.61 -3.42
C LEU A 60 -2.56 -25.42 -4.26
N LEU A 61 -3.71 -25.72 -3.68
CA LEU A 61 -4.84 -26.21 -4.42
C LEU A 61 -5.01 -25.30 -5.64
N VAL A 62 -5.01 -25.91 -6.82
CA VAL A 62 -5.15 -25.25 -8.11
C VAL A 62 -6.35 -24.33 -8.05
N GLN A 63 -6.10 -23.03 -7.93
CA GLN A 63 -7.10 -22.04 -8.23
C GLN A 63 -7.01 -21.75 -9.72
N THR A 64 -7.85 -22.40 -10.48
CA THR A 64 -8.18 -21.89 -11.80
C THR A 64 -8.74 -20.49 -11.61
N TYR A 65 -8.10 -19.51 -12.18
CA TYR A 65 -8.66 -18.16 -12.35
C TYR A 65 -9.78 -18.27 -13.40
N SER A 66 -10.91 -18.81 -12.99
CA SER A 66 -12.17 -18.45 -13.62
C SER A 66 -12.62 -17.16 -12.97
N ASP A 67 -13.23 -16.26 -13.71
CA ASP A 67 -13.78 -14.97 -13.21
C ASP A 67 -14.84 -15.16 -12.09
N GLU A 68 -15.05 -16.35 -11.62
CA GLU A 68 -15.83 -16.72 -10.44
C GLU A 68 -14.87 -17.05 -9.31
N ILE A 69 -14.76 -16.14 -8.34
CA ILE A 69 -14.11 -16.39 -7.06
C ILE A 69 -14.81 -17.63 -6.45
N PRO A 70 -14.12 -18.79 -6.28
CA PRO A 70 -14.76 -19.92 -5.66
C PRO A 70 -15.16 -19.60 -4.24
N THR A 71 -16.44 -19.69 -3.95
CA THR A 71 -17.03 -19.44 -2.62
C THR A 71 -16.58 -20.47 -1.55
N GLU A 72 -15.66 -21.37 -1.84
CA GLU A 72 -15.30 -22.53 -1.00
C GLU A 72 -13.93 -22.51 -0.34
N ILE A 73 -13.18 -21.39 -0.38
CA ILE A 73 -12.02 -21.21 0.52
C ILE A 73 -12.43 -20.47 1.81
N ALA A 74 -13.67 -20.67 2.20
CA ALA A 74 -14.25 -20.17 3.42
C ALA A 74 -14.36 -21.26 4.48
N THR A 75 -13.35 -22.10 4.65
CA THR A 75 -13.35 -23.05 5.77
C THR A 75 -12.20 -22.73 6.72
N GLU A 76 -12.65 -22.21 7.85
CA GLU A 76 -11.99 -22.01 9.13
C GLU A 76 -10.99 -20.84 9.22
N GLY A 77 -11.56 -19.64 9.30
CA GLY A 77 -10.93 -18.51 9.93
C GLY A 77 -11.06 -17.14 9.26
N ASN A 78 -11.49 -17.01 8.01
CA ASN A 78 -11.39 -15.70 7.36
C ASN A 78 -12.48 -15.36 6.33
N THR A 79 -13.74 -15.69 6.61
CA THR A 79 -14.89 -15.33 5.77
C THR A 79 -15.37 -13.88 5.93
N GLN A 80 -14.56 -12.97 6.45
CA GLN A 80 -15.00 -11.61 6.77
C GLN A 80 -14.36 -10.49 5.94
N HIS A 81 -13.61 -10.80 4.90
CA HIS A 81 -12.95 -9.75 4.09
C HIS A 81 -13.82 -9.17 2.96
N THR A 82 -14.89 -9.83 2.61
CA THR A 82 -15.82 -9.39 1.57
C THR A 82 -16.88 -8.46 2.17
N GLY A 83 -16.94 -7.23 1.75
CA GLY A 83 -18.04 -6.32 2.10
C GLY A 83 -17.64 -4.92 2.56
N LEU A 84 -16.35 -4.58 2.54
CA LEU A 84 -15.92 -3.22 2.76
C LEU A 84 -15.98 -2.44 1.44
N PRO A 85 -16.71 -1.31 1.37
CA PRO A 85 -16.71 -0.43 0.21
C PRO A 85 -15.31 0.13 -0.08
N GLU A 86 -15.03 0.47 -1.32
CA GLU A 86 -13.80 1.18 -1.67
C GLU A 86 -13.71 2.52 -0.96
N PHE A 87 -12.50 2.93 -0.61
CA PHE A 87 -12.26 4.23 -0.01
C PHE A 87 -12.47 5.34 -1.05
N THR A 88 -13.22 6.38 -0.65
CA THR A 88 -13.31 7.64 -1.38
C THR A 88 -13.19 8.80 -0.39
N TYR A 89 -12.41 9.83 -0.76
CA TYR A 89 -12.29 11.01 0.09
C TYR A 89 -13.52 11.92 -0.07
N GLN A 90 -14.18 12.24 1.05
CA GLN A 90 -15.43 13.04 1.10
C GLN A 90 -15.25 14.38 1.83
N GLY A 91 -14.03 14.78 2.12
CA GLY A 91 -13.79 16.09 2.74
C GLY A 91 -13.79 17.23 1.71
N ASP A 92 -13.88 18.46 2.20
CA ASP A 92 -13.92 19.69 1.38
C ASP A 92 -12.54 20.18 0.94
N ASP A 93 -11.47 19.54 1.39
CA ASP A 93 -10.10 19.93 1.03
C ASP A 93 -9.74 19.38 -0.36
N GLU A 94 -9.74 20.28 -1.35
CA GLU A 94 -9.45 19.93 -2.75
C GLU A 94 -8.04 19.34 -2.95
N ILE A 95 -7.05 19.79 -2.18
CA ILE A 95 -5.68 19.27 -2.27
C ILE A 95 -5.62 17.87 -1.69
N MET A 96 -6.26 17.67 -0.54
CA MET A 96 -6.36 16.34 0.07
C MET A 96 -7.10 15.37 -0.85
N LYS A 97 -8.20 15.82 -1.48
CA LYS A 97 -8.93 15.02 -2.46
C LYS A 97 -8.05 14.62 -3.63
N LEU A 98 -7.35 15.59 -4.23
CA LEU A 98 -6.44 15.36 -5.36
C LEU A 98 -5.36 14.32 -5.02
N VAL A 99 -4.78 14.43 -3.82
CA VAL A 99 -3.74 13.49 -3.35
C VAL A 99 -4.33 12.12 -3.08
N CYS A 100 -5.48 12.03 -2.40
CA CYS A 100 -6.14 10.75 -2.16
C CYS A 100 -6.51 10.05 -3.48
N ASP A 101 -7.12 10.76 -4.43
CA ASP A 101 -7.49 10.21 -5.73
C ASP A 101 -6.25 9.71 -6.51
N TYR A 102 -5.12 10.40 -6.39
CA TYR A 102 -3.84 9.95 -6.96
C TYR A 102 -3.30 8.69 -6.28
N MET A 103 -3.46 8.58 -4.96
CA MET A 103 -2.91 7.48 -4.17
C MET A 103 -3.75 6.21 -4.22
N ILE A 104 -5.07 6.31 -4.44
CA ILE A 104 -5.97 5.16 -4.40
C ILE A 104 -5.53 4.08 -5.38
N LYS A 105 -5.52 2.84 -4.90
CA LYS A 105 -5.23 1.63 -5.68
C LYS A 105 -6.28 0.58 -5.38
N ASN A 106 -6.62 -0.21 -6.38
CA ASN A 106 -7.39 -1.42 -6.14
C ASN A 106 -6.49 -2.45 -5.43
N SER A 107 -6.90 -2.87 -4.24
CA SER A 107 -6.19 -3.81 -3.38
C SER A 107 -6.93 -5.14 -3.19
N GLY A 108 -7.90 -5.42 -4.05
CA GLY A 108 -8.66 -6.69 -4.04
C GLY A 108 -9.58 -6.79 -2.83
N ILE A 109 -9.31 -7.74 -1.94
CA ILE A 109 -10.13 -8.01 -0.73
C ILE A 109 -9.89 -7.03 0.42
N TYR A 110 -8.87 -6.18 0.32
CA TYR A 110 -8.55 -5.16 1.32
C TYR A 110 -9.05 -3.80 0.87
N ILE A 111 -9.37 -2.93 1.81
CA ILE A 111 -9.51 -1.51 1.49
C ILE A 111 -8.13 -0.85 1.54
N TYR A 112 -7.83 -0.05 0.56
CA TYR A 112 -6.66 0.82 0.53
C TYR A 112 -7.05 2.20 1.01
N VAL A 113 -6.47 2.66 2.13
CA VAL A 113 -6.76 3.97 2.70
C VAL A 113 -5.54 4.87 2.57
N PRO A 114 -5.62 5.94 1.76
CA PRO A 114 -4.60 6.97 1.74
C PRO A 114 -4.65 7.79 3.04
N GLU A 115 -3.47 8.04 3.61
CA GLU A 115 -3.30 8.77 4.87
C GLU A 115 -2.21 9.86 4.72
N PRO A 116 -2.30 10.73 3.70
CA PRO A 116 -1.23 11.65 3.37
C PRO A 116 -1.06 12.75 4.42
N VAL A 117 0.17 12.97 4.86
CA VAL A 117 0.57 14.13 5.65
C VAL A 117 1.15 15.19 4.71
N ILE A 118 0.32 16.15 4.32
CA ILE A 118 0.73 17.24 3.44
C ILE A 118 1.44 18.30 4.29
N VAL A 119 2.70 18.61 3.93
CA VAL A 119 3.54 19.58 4.64
C VAL A 119 3.45 20.95 4.00
N LYS A 120 3.48 21.01 2.67
CA LYS A 120 3.42 22.27 1.91
C LYS A 120 2.89 22.06 0.51
N THR A 121 2.18 23.07 0.01
CA THR A 121 1.84 23.22 -1.40
C THR A 121 2.48 24.46 -1.98
N VAL A 122 3.00 24.38 -3.19
CA VAL A 122 3.59 25.49 -3.94
C VAL A 122 2.95 25.55 -5.31
N ARG A 123 2.49 26.77 -5.70
CA ARG A 123 1.93 27.01 -7.03
C ARG A 123 2.84 27.96 -7.79
N THR A 124 3.13 27.63 -9.04
CA THR A 124 3.93 28.46 -9.94
C THR A 124 3.29 28.39 -11.34
N GLY A 125 2.55 29.43 -11.71
CA GLY A 125 1.75 29.40 -12.93
C GLY A 125 0.71 28.26 -12.87
N ASN A 126 0.77 27.35 -13.82
CA ASN A 126 -0.11 26.18 -13.88
C ASN A 126 0.40 24.99 -13.07
N ASP A 127 1.62 25.05 -12.56
CA ASP A 127 2.23 23.96 -11.81
C ASP A 127 1.81 23.99 -10.34
N LEU A 128 1.46 22.85 -9.81
CA LEU A 128 1.17 22.60 -8.40
C LEU A 128 2.11 21.53 -7.88
N PHE A 129 2.96 21.91 -6.94
CA PHE A 129 3.83 20.99 -6.23
C PHE A 129 3.29 20.75 -4.82
N ILE A 130 3.16 19.48 -4.44
CA ILE A 130 2.67 19.05 -3.13
C ILE A 130 3.79 18.26 -2.45
N PHE A 131 4.26 18.79 -1.33
CA PHE A 131 5.30 18.19 -0.50
C PHE A 131 4.65 17.53 0.70
N GLY A 132 4.98 16.28 0.96
CA GLY A 132 4.42 15.54 2.07
C GLY A 132 5.03 14.17 2.25
N ASN A 133 4.56 13.49 3.28
CA ASN A 133 4.78 12.07 3.43
C ASN A 133 3.44 11.36 3.15
N PHE A 134 3.41 10.61 2.09
CA PHE A 134 2.18 10.01 1.55
C PHE A 134 2.04 8.59 2.09
N TRP A 135 1.55 8.52 3.33
CA TRP A 135 1.24 7.30 4.03
C TRP A 135 0.02 6.63 3.43
N TRP A 136 -0.01 5.31 3.46
CA TRP A 136 -1.17 4.51 3.14
C TRP A 136 -1.13 3.19 3.91
N GLU A 137 -2.32 2.65 4.19
CA GLU A 137 -2.48 1.34 4.76
C GLU A 137 -3.61 0.57 4.11
N THR A 138 -3.53 -0.74 4.15
CA THR A 138 -4.61 -1.63 3.75
C THR A 138 -5.25 -2.25 4.98
N TYR A 139 -6.56 -2.37 4.94
CA TYR A 139 -7.33 -2.91 6.04
C TYR A 139 -8.28 -4.01 5.57
N TYR A 140 -8.55 -4.92 6.49
CA TYR A 140 -9.67 -5.85 6.40
C TYR A 140 -10.55 -5.76 7.63
N ARG A 141 -11.78 -6.24 7.51
CA ARG A 141 -12.73 -6.24 8.62
C ARG A 141 -12.61 -7.52 9.46
N ASN A 142 -12.54 -7.37 10.77
CA ASN A 142 -12.71 -8.45 11.72
C ASN A 142 -13.72 -8.00 12.80
N GLY A 143 -14.95 -8.46 12.70
CA GLY A 143 -16.04 -8.02 13.57
C GLY A 143 -16.32 -6.52 13.44
N ASN A 144 -16.12 -5.77 14.53
CA ASN A 144 -16.26 -4.32 14.60
C ASN A 144 -14.90 -3.57 14.54
N THR A 145 -13.87 -4.23 14.02
CA THR A 145 -12.49 -3.71 13.97
C THR A 145 -11.95 -3.75 12.55
N LEU A 146 -11.31 -2.66 12.12
CA LEU A 146 -10.44 -2.64 10.94
C LEU A 146 -9.05 -3.13 11.36
N MET A 147 -8.64 -4.25 10.82
CA MET A 147 -7.30 -4.81 11.04
C MET A 147 -6.37 -4.30 9.95
N SER A 148 -5.26 -3.69 10.34
CA SER A 148 -4.19 -3.33 9.41
C SER A 148 -3.51 -4.58 8.88
N ASP A 149 -3.32 -4.66 7.57
CA ASP A 149 -2.63 -5.74 6.89
C ASP A 149 -1.23 -5.31 6.44
N SER A 150 -1.16 -4.23 5.67
CA SER A 150 0.10 -3.69 5.17
C SER A 150 0.03 -2.18 5.04
N GLY A 151 1.18 -1.53 5.09
CA GLY A 151 1.28 -0.10 4.95
C GLY A 151 2.67 0.34 4.52
N SER A 152 2.78 1.59 4.08
CA SER A 152 4.05 2.20 3.75
C SER A 152 3.96 3.72 3.84
N GLU A 153 5.11 4.35 3.91
CA GLU A 153 5.26 5.79 3.77
C GLU A 153 6.03 6.12 2.49
N MET A 154 5.78 7.30 1.96
CA MET A 154 6.44 7.80 0.76
C MET A 154 6.66 9.31 0.91
N PRO A 155 7.75 9.74 1.56
CA PRO A 155 8.13 11.15 1.53
C PRO A 155 8.45 11.54 0.09
N ALA A 156 7.73 12.55 -0.43
CA ALA A 156 7.84 12.90 -1.83
C ALA A 156 7.42 14.34 -2.12
N ARG A 157 7.80 14.80 -3.31
CA ARG A 157 7.20 15.92 -4.02
C ARG A 157 6.36 15.38 -5.16
N LEU A 158 5.04 15.62 -5.12
CA LEU A 158 4.14 15.35 -6.24
C LEU A 158 3.99 16.61 -7.10
N HIS A 159 4.01 16.45 -8.41
CA HIS A 159 3.83 17.52 -9.36
C HIS A 159 2.56 17.29 -10.20
N PHE A 160 1.66 18.24 -10.13
CA PHE A 160 0.45 18.32 -10.93
C PHE A 160 0.45 19.57 -11.80
N VAL A 161 -0.26 19.51 -12.91
CA VAL A 161 -0.44 20.67 -13.81
C VAL A 161 -1.93 20.98 -13.93
N SER A 162 -2.31 22.25 -13.73
CA SER A 162 -3.66 22.73 -13.91
C SER A 162 -3.96 22.97 -15.39
N TYR A 163 -5.12 22.52 -15.83
CA TYR A 163 -5.63 22.77 -17.18
C TYR A 163 -6.76 23.81 -17.22
N GLY A 164 -6.93 24.58 -16.17
CA GLY A 164 -8.06 25.47 -15.95
C GLY A 164 -9.24 24.74 -15.31
N ASN A 165 -10.33 25.46 -15.03
CA ASN A 165 -11.57 24.92 -14.43
C ASN A 165 -11.39 24.07 -13.14
N GLY A 166 -10.27 24.19 -12.44
CA GLY A 166 -9.97 23.43 -11.21
C GLY A 166 -9.47 22.00 -11.44
N SER A 167 -9.28 21.56 -12.69
CA SER A 167 -8.76 20.22 -12.98
C SER A 167 -7.24 20.19 -12.94
N TYR A 168 -6.70 19.08 -12.40
CA TYR A 168 -5.27 18.82 -12.31
C TYR A 168 -4.94 17.46 -12.92
N ILE A 169 -3.82 17.39 -13.64
CA ILE A 169 -3.27 16.14 -14.14
C ILE A 169 -1.92 15.89 -13.45
N PHE A 170 -1.74 14.68 -12.97
CA PHE A 170 -0.45 14.24 -12.42
C PHE A 170 0.62 14.22 -13.50
N LYS A 171 1.74 14.87 -13.24
CA LYS A 171 2.88 14.97 -14.16
C LYS A 171 4.00 14.00 -13.80
N ASN A 172 4.54 14.14 -12.60
CA ASN A 172 5.60 13.30 -12.07
C ASN A 172 5.67 13.37 -10.55
N LYS A 173 6.56 12.58 -9.97
CA LYS A 173 6.93 12.63 -8.55
C LYS A 173 8.43 12.44 -8.37
N GLU A 174 8.95 13.03 -7.30
CA GLU A 174 10.25 12.74 -6.75
C GLU A 174 10.07 12.16 -5.35
N VAL A 175 10.64 11.00 -5.10
CA VAL A 175 10.43 10.20 -3.89
C VAL A 175 11.75 10.06 -3.14
N ALA A 176 11.70 10.06 -1.82
CA ALA A 176 12.86 9.77 -0.99
C ALA A 176 13.46 8.41 -1.36
N GLN A 177 14.77 8.37 -1.49
CA GLN A 177 15.51 7.13 -1.72
C GLN A 177 15.71 6.38 -0.41
N ASP A 178 15.78 5.08 -0.47
CA ASP A 178 16.02 4.24 0.70
C ASP A 178 17.46 4.32 1.21
N GLY A 179 17.65 3.93 2.48
CA GLY A 179 18.94 3.76 3.10
C GLY A 179 19.69 5.09 3.33
N SER A 180 20.99 5.12 3.06
CA SER A 180 21.86 6.27 3.33
C SER A 180 21.53 7.53 2.53
N TYR A 181 20.78 7.38 1.45
CA TYR A 181 20.37 8.50 0.60
C TYR A 181 19.03 9.13 1.00
N TYR A 182 18.32 8.56 1.97
CA TYR A 182 16.99 9.01 2.38
C TYR A 182 16.93 10.53 2.67
N GLY A 183 17.70 11.00 3.63
CA GLY A 183 17.68 12.42 4.00
C GLY A 183 18.27 13.35 2.92
N THR A 184 19.19 12.84 2.09
CA THR A 184 19.79 13.63 1.01
C THR A 184 18.78 13.87 -0.10
N SER A 185 18.11 12.84 -0.57
CA SER A 185 17.09 12.96 -1.62
C SER A 185 15.91 13.83 -1.20
N ILE A 186 15.49 13.80 0.08
CA ILE A 186 14.47 14.71 0.59
C ILE A 186 14.94 16.16 0.51
N ARG A 187 16.18 16.45 0.90
CA ARG A 187 16.74 17.82 0.79
C ARG A 187 16.80 18.28 -0.67
N GLU A 188 17.22 17.42 -1.57
CA GLU A 188 17.34 17.72 -3.00
C GLU A 188 16.00 18.14 -3.61
N PHE A 189 14.93 17.37 -3.42
CA PHE A 189 13.64 17.74 -4.00
C PHE A 189 12.91 18.88 -3.25
N CYS A 190 13.36 19.26 -2.05
CA CYS A 190 12.90 20.45 -1.33
C CYS A 190 13.63 21.74 -1.74
N GLU A 191 14.82 21.61 -2.36
CA GLU A 191 15.64 22.75 -2.72
C GLU A 191 14.90 23.73 -3.64
N GLY A 192 15.03 25.02 -3.35
CA GLY A 192 14.37 26.10 -4.11
C GLY A 192 12.88 26.34 -3.79
N TYR A 193 12.23 25.47 -3.00
CA TYR A 193 10.80 25.57 -2.69
C TYR A 193 10.49 26.11 -1.29
N GLN A 194 11.48 26.46 -0.49
CA GLN A 194 11.32 26.89 0.90
C GLN A 194 10.50 25.88 1.73
N VAL A 195 10.78 24.60 1.54
CA VAL A 195 10.22 23.50 2.31
C VAL A 195 11.27 23.01 3.28
N ASP A 196 10.89 22.87 4.54
CA ASP A 196 11.76 22.29 5.56
C ASP A 196 11.79 20.75 5.39
N PRO A 197 12.91 20.14 4.97
CA PRO A 197 13.00 18.71 4.78
C PRO A 197 12.70 17.89 6.04
N GLN A 198 13.01 18.44 7.22
CA GLN A 198 12.76 17.76 8.49
C GLN A 198 11.29 17.50 8.73
N LYS A 199 10.40 18.41 8.29
CA LYS A 199 8.96 18.24 8.42
C LYS A 199 8.39 17.10 7.58
N LEU A 200 9.09 16.67 6.51
CA LEU A 200 8.70 15.48 5.73
C LEU A 200 9.16 14.20 6.42
N MET A 201 10.24 14.27 7.19
CA MET A 201 10.77 13.12 7.93
C MET A 201 10.02 12.89 9.25
N ASP A 202 9.60 13.98 9.92
CA ASP A 202 8.95 13.92 11.24
C ASP A 202 7.41 13.93 11.13
N THR A 203 6.84 12.97 10.42
CA THR A 203 5.39 12.94 10.16
C THR A 203 4.61 11.97 11.04
N ALA A 204 5.25 11.14 11.85
CA ALA A 204 4.61 10.04 12.57
C ALA A 204 3.42 10.48 13.45
N GLU A 205 3.56 11.59 14.21
CA GLU A 205 2.48 12.09 15.06
C GLU A 205 1.34 12.74 14.26
N ALA A 206 1.66 13.39 13.14
CA ALA A 206 0.65 13.92 12.22
C ALA A 206 -0.09 12.78 11.52
N HIS A 207 0.64 11.74 11.10
CA HIS A 207 0.08 10.55 10.48
C HIS A 207 -0.96 9.87 11.39
N LYS A 208 -0.67 9.64 12.66
CA LYS A 208 -1.64 9.06 13.61
C LYS A 208 -2.98 9.82 13.63
N LYS A 209 -2.93 11.16 13.57
CA LYS A 209 -4.13 12.00 13.55
C LYS A 209 -4.88 11.89 12.21
N ILE A 210 -4.15 11.92 11.10
CA ILE A 210 -4.73 11.78 9.76
C ILE A 210 -5.36 10.40 9.60
N ARG A 211 -4.67 9.33 10.00
CA ARG A 211 -5.17 7.95 9.99
C ARG A 211 -6.53 7.84 10.68
N ILE A 212 -6.63 8.28 11.93
CA ILE A 212 -7.88 8.27 12.67
C ILE A 212 -8.98 9.07 11.95
N LYS A 213 -8.63 10.26 11.42
CA LYS A 213 -9.57 11.10 10.67
C LYS A 213 -10.10 10.38 9.42
N MET A 214 -9.22 9.77 8.62
CA MET A 214 -9.59 9.06 7.39
C MET A 214 -10.45 7.83 7.69
N LEU A 215 -10.08 7.02 8.68
CA LEU A 215 -10.83 5.83 9.06
C LEU A 215 -12.20 6.18 9.63
N ARG A 216 -12.31 7.22 10.47
CA ARG A 216 -13.61 7.72 10.96
C ARG A 216 -14.52 8.19 9.83
N ALA A 217 -13.97 8.97 8.90
CA ALA A 217 -14.72 9.46 7.75
C ALA A 217 -15.20 8.28 6.90
N TYR A 218 -14.35 7.31 6.63
CA TYR A 218 -14.66 6.09 5.89
C TYR A 218 -15.78 5.28 6.55
N VAL A 219 -15.68 5.00 7.84
CA VAL A 219 -16.69 4.25 8.62
C VAL A 219 -18.04 4.97 8.60
N LYS A 220 -18.03 6.28 8.86
CA LYS A 220 -19.24 7.10 8.89
C LYS A 220 -19.94 7.17 7.55
N GLN A 221 -19.20 7.45 6.50
CA GLN A 221 -19.68 7.59 5.11
C GLN A 221 -20.36 6.31 4.62
N ASN A 222 -19.78 5.16 4.95
CA ASN A 222 -20.26 3.85 4.51
C ASN A 222 -21.24 3.18 5.51
N HIS A 223 -21.64 3.88 6.56
CA HIS A 223 -22.55 3.37 7.61
C HIS A 223 -22.11 2.03 8.20
N LEU A 224 -20.80 1.86 8.42
CA LEU A 224 -20.24 0.62 8.92
C LEU A 224 -20.33 0.52 10.44
N ASP A 225 -20.71 -0.64 10.97
CA ASP A 225 -20.60 -0.95 12.41
C ASP A 225 -19.15 -1.35 12.76
N ILE A 226 -18.24 -0.36 12.66
CA ILE A 226 -16.83 -0.48 12.98
C ILE A 226 -16.50 0.57 14.02
N ARG A 227 -15.91 0.14 15.14
CA ARG A 227 -15.61 0.98 16.31
C ARG A 227 -14.13 1.16 16.57
N TYR A 228 -13.31 0.26 16.02
CA TYR A 228 -11.87 0.23 16.27
C TYR A 228 -11.07 0.04 14.99
N TYR A 229 -9.81 0.45 15.02
CA TYR A 229 -8.80 -0.12 14.16
C TYR A 229 -7.67 -0.74 15.00
N LYS A 230 -6.92 -1.67 14.43
CA LYS A 230 -5.89 -2.39 15.15
C LYS A 230 -4.72 -2.76 14.24
N ASP A 231 -3.51 -2.48 14.69
CA ASP A 231 -2.28 -2.96 14.10
C ASP A 231 -1.89 -4.30 14.72
N TYR A 232 -1.17 -5.12 13.97
CA TYR A 232 -0.69 -6.39 14.47
C TYR A 232 0.19 -6.20 15.72
N GLY A 233 -0.13 -6.92 16.77
CA GLY A 233 0.63 -6.86 18.04
C GLY A 233 0.31 -5.67 18.96
N TRP A 234 -0.60 -4.75 18.56
CA TRP A 234 -0.98 -3.58 19.34
C TRP A 234 -2.42 -3.65 19.83
N ASP A 235 -2.75 -2.87 20.85
CA ASP A 235 -4.12 -2.74 21.34
C ASP A 235 -5.01 -2.00 20.32
N PRO A 236 -6.31 -2.33 20.28
CA PRO A 236 -7.25 -1.63 19.41
C PRO A 236 -7.37 -0.14 19.77
N VAL A 237 -7.43 0.71 18.75
CA VAL A 237 -7.63 2.15 18.89
C VAL A 237 -9.07 2.49 18.53
N ALA A 238 -9.76 3.22 19.40
CA ALA A 238 -11.17 3.59 19.18
C ALA A 238 -11.32 4.64 18.07
N LEU A 239 -12.27 4.40 17.18
CA LEU A 239 -12.69 5.33 16.13
C LEU A 239 -13.87 6.20 16.56
N GLU A 240 -14.59 5.85 17.63
CA GLU A 240 -15.68 6.65 18.18
C GLU A 240 -15.16 7.83 19.01
N LYS A 241 -15.82 8.97 18.87
CA LYS A 241 -15.92 10.06 19.86
C LYS A 241 -17.33 10.56 19.88
#